data_6f046550f1ccffdb592476365b6ce2ae
#
_entry.id   6f046550f1ccffdb592476365b6ce2ae
#
_cell.length_a   1.000
_cell.length_b   1.000
_cell.length_c   1.000
_cell.angle_alpha   90.00
_cell.angle_beta   90.00
_cell.angle_gamma   90.00
#
_symmetry.space_group_name_H-M   'P 1'
#
loop_
_entity.id
_entity.type
_entity.pdbx_description
1 polymer ?
#
loop_
_entity_poly.entity_id
_entity_poly.type
_entity_poly.pdbx_seq_one_letter_code
_entity_poly.pdbx_strand_id
1 'polypeptide(L)'
;MNKIKNKINPAVIGLGYVGLPIFIRLNKKFKTIGFDSNKSRVNQLSNKKDFNKEFTSKNLKLKNGSFFSSRYNELRKSNFFIVTVPTPIFNDNSPDLRNLISVSNILKKIIKKNDIIFFESTVYPGVTEKVCVPIIERGSGLKNNIDFYIGYSPERINPGDKTHSIEKINKIVAINKKKFSIANKVYKNLAKKLIFSENVREAEASKVIE
;
A
#
# COMPACT_ATOMS: atom_id res chain seq x y z
N MET A 1 -8.23 11.09 30.87
CA MET A 1 -8.25 10.12 29.74
C MET A 1 -7.06 10.41 28.83
N ASN A 2 -6.00 9.61 28.94
CA ASN A 2 -4.79 9.76 28.12
C ASN A 2 -5.14 9.46 26.63
N LYS A 3 -5.14 10.49 25.79
CA LYS A 3 -5.11 10.34 24.33
C LYS A 3 -3.76 9.73 23.96
N ILE A 4 -3.66 8.40 23.96
CA ILE A 4 -2.60 7.71 23.23
C ILE A 4 -2.81 8.12 21.77
N LYS A 5 -2.04 9.11 21.30
CA LYS A 5 -1.95 9.45 19.88
C LYS A 5 -1.45 8.18 19.20
N ASN A 6 -2.34 7.40 18.60
CA ASN A 6 -1.96 6.23 17.83
C ASN A 6 -0.99 6.66 16.74
N LYS A 7 0.30 6.41 16.99
CA LYS A 7 1.39 6.73 16.05
C LYS A 7 1.16 5.92 14.78
N ILE A 8 1.10 6.59 13.64
CA ILE A 8 0.98 5.91 12.35
C ILE A 8 2.35 5.36 11.97
N ASN A 9 2.44 4.05 11.78
CA ASN A 9 3.61 3.33 11.32
C ASN A 9 3.26 2.61 10.01
N PRO A 10 3.52 3.25 8.85
CA PRO A 10 3.16 2.65 7.56
C PRO A 10 4.05 1.46 7.22
N ALA A 11 3.47 0.52 6.47
CA ALA A 11 4.22 -0.48 5.70
C ALA A 11 3.81 -0.40 4.24
N VAL A 12 4.77 -0.48 3.33
CA VAL A 12 4.55 -0.62 1.89
C VAL A 12 4.91 -2.04 1.50
N ILE A 13 3.97 -2.76 0.91
CA ILE A 13 4.08 -4.16 0.53
C ILE A 13 4.18 -4.28 -0.99
N GLY A 14 5.33 -4.73 -1.48
CA GLY A 14 5.77 -4.67 -2.87
C GLY A 14 6.64 -3.43 -3.09
N LEU A 15 7.92 -3.63 -3.44
CA LEU A 15 8.90 -2.54 -3.62
C LEU A 15 9.32 -2.43 -5.10
N GLY A 16 8.33 -2.55 -5.98
CA GLY A 16 8.47 -2.33 -7.41
C GLY A 16 8.43 -0.85 -7.80
N TYR A 17 8.02 -0.58 -9.05
CA TYR A 17 7.92 0.78 -9.62
C TYR A 17 6.91 1.69 -8.90
N VAL A 18 5.90 1.12 -8.27
CA VAL A 18 4.88 1.86 -7.51
C VAL A 18 5.26 1.98 -6.04
N GLY A 19 5.59 0.86 -5.40
CA GLY A 19 5.78 0.84 -3.96
C GLY A 19 7.04 1.51 -3.47
N LEU A 20 8.15 1.45 -4.23
CA LEU A 20 9.38 2.12 -3.81
C LEU A 20 9.25 3.65 -3.77
N PRO A 21 8.66 4.33 -4.76
CA PRO A 21 8.35 5.76 -4.65
C PRO A 21 7.51 6.12 -3.43
N ILE A 22 6.44 5.35 -3.18
CA ILE A 22 5.57 5.54 -2.00
C ILE A 22 6.37 5.39 -0.71
N PHE A 23 7.18 4.34 -0.58
CA PHE A 23 8.04 4.14 0.57
C PHE A 23 8.99 5.32 0.80
N ILE A 24 9.67 5.79 -0.24
CA ILE A 24 10.62 6.90 -0.15
C ILE A 24 9.94 8.18 0.35
N ARG A 25 8.71 8.44 -0.10
CA ARG A 25 7.92 9.58 0.36
C ARG A 25 7.53 9.46 1.83
N LEU A 26 6.97 8.32 2.20
CA LEU A 26 6.54 8.08 3.58
C LEU A 26 7.70 8.04 4.56
N ASN A 27 8.85 7.49 4.18
CA ASN A 27 10.08 7.48 4.97
C ASN A 27 10.53 8.89 5.42
N LYS A 28 10.16 9.96 4.69
CA LYS A 28 10.48 11.34 5.07
C LYS A 28 9.74 11.80 6.33
N LYS A 29 8.57 11.22 6.62
CA LYS A 29 7.64 11.68 7.69
C LYS A 29 7.34 10.62 8.73
N PHE A 30 7.41 9.34 8.37
CA PHE A 30 7.00 8.22 9.20
C PHE A 30 8.13 7.20 9.35
N LYS A 31 8.11 6.44 10.44
CA LYS A 31 8.84 5.18 10.52
C LYS A 31 8.11 4.18 9.62
N THR A 32 8.67 3.89 8.46
CA THR A 32 8.03 3.09 7.41
C THR A 32 8.77 1.78 7.20
N ILE A 33 8.04 0.68 7.05
CA ILE A 33 8.59 -0.62 6.67
C ILE A 33 8.35 -0.81 5.18
N GLY A 34 9.42 -1.06 4.42
CA GLY A 34 9.33 -1.53 3.04
C GLY A 34 9.44 -3.05 3.04
N PHE A 35 8.39 -3.73 2.61
CA PHE A 35 8.38 -5.19 2.53
C PHE A 35 8.32 -5.66 1.07
N ASP A 36 9.17 -6.62 0.75
CA ASP A 36 9.11 -7.37 -0.49
C ASP A 36 9.44 -8.84 -0.23
N SER A 37 8.70 -9.75 -0.85
CA SER A 37 8.96 -11.19 -0.75
C SER A 37 10.26 -11.59 -1.44
N ASN A 38 10.70 -10.81 -2.42
CA ASN A 38 11.97 -11.01 -3.13
C ASN A 38 13.14 -10.54 -2.25
N LYS A 39 13.87 -11.51 -1.66
CA LYS A 39 15.04 -11.24 -0.82
C LYS A 39 16.13 -10.47 -1.57
N SER A 40 16.32 -10.73 -2.87
CA SER A 40 17.31 -10.02 -3.70
C SER A 40 16.95 -8.54 -3.79
N ARG A 41 15.65 -8.22 -4.02
CA ARG A 41 15.17 -6.83 -4.05
C ARG A 41 15.41 -6.11 -2.72
N VAL A 42 15.09 -6.74 -1.61
CA VAL A 42 15.33 -6.19 -0.26
C VAL A 42 16.82 -5.93 -0.03
N ASN A 43 17.68 -6.88 -0.40
CA ASN A 43 19.14 -6.75 -0.25
C ASN A 43 19.69 -5.58 -1.08
N GLN A 44 19.26 -5.45 -2.34
CA GLN A 44 19.65 -4.31 -3.21
C GLN A 44 19.32 -2.98 -2.56
N LEU A 45 18.07 -2.81 -2.13
CA LEU A 45 17.59 -1.56 -1.55
C LEU A 45 18.29 -1.24 -0.22
N SER A 46 18.55 -2.25 0.60
CA SER A 46 19.30 -2.12 1.87
C SER A 46 20.75 -1.66 1.61
N ASN A 47 21.34 -2.09 0.50
CA ASN A 47 22.65 -1.63 0.03
C ASN A 47 22.60 -0.35 -0.82
N LYS A 48 21.46 0.37 -0.78
CA LYS A 48 21.24 1.63 -1.51
C LYS A 48 21.42 1.50 -3.02
N LYS A 49 21.09 0.33 -3.58
CA LYS A 49 21.09 0.07 -5.02
C LYS A 49 19.65 -0.12 -5.50
N ASP A 50 19.29 0.54 -6.59
CA ASP A 50 18.00 0.35 -7.25
C ASP A 50 18.23 -0.15 -8.66
N PHE A 51 17.97 -1.44 -8.92
CA PHE A 51 18.14 -2.02 -10.24
C PHE A 51 17.12 -1.54 -11.26
N ASN A 52 16.00 -0.98 -10.81
CA ASN A 52 15.06 -0.29 -11.70
C ASN A 52 15.60 1.06 -12.17
N LYS A 53 16.73 1.54 -11.60
CA LYS A 53 17.41 2.80 -11.97
C LYS A 53 16.54 4.06 -11.81
N GLU A 54 15.47 3.99 -11.01
CA GLU A 54 14.60 5.14 -10.74
C GLU A 54 15.13 6.04 -9.61
N PHE A 55 15.87 5.43 -8.67
CA PHE A 55 16.37 6.13 -7.49
C PHE A 55 17.88 5.94 -7.31
N THR A 56 18.52 7.05 -6.97
CA THR A 56 19.94 7.05 -6.62
C THR A 56 20.15 6.60 -5.17
N SER A 57 21.38 6.25 -4.80
CA SER A 57 21.75 5.93 -3.42
C SER A 57 21.39 7.02 -2.41
N LYS A 58 21.41 8.30 -2.84
CA LYS A 58 20.99 9.44 -2.02
C LYS A 58 19.48 9.41 -1.70
N ASN A 59 18.65 8.99 -2.65
CA ASN A 59 17.20 8.86 -2.45
C ASN A 59 16.85 7.71 -1.51
N LEU A 60 17.66 6.65 -1.48
CA LEU A 60 17.48 5.46 -0.64
C LEU A 60 17.99 5.65 0.80
N LYS A 61 18.23 6.90 1.22
CA LYS A 61 18.61 7.19 2.60
C LYS A 61 17.42 6.98 3.53
N LEU A 62 17.55 6.00 4.43
CA LEU A 62 16.52 5.68 5.41
C LEU A 62 16.51 6.70 6.55
N LYS A 63 15.31 7.07 6.99
CA LYS A 63 15.06 8.04 8.06
C LYS A 63 14.08 7.46 9.07
N ASN A 64 13.95 8.10 10.23
CA ASN A 64 12.93 7.78 11.23
C ASN A 64 12.92 6.33 11.71
N GLY A 65 14.02 5.58 11.57
CA GLY A 65 14.10 4.16 11.90
C GLY A 65 13.33 3.27 10.91
N SER A 66 13.14 3.74 9.67
CA SER A 66 12.60 2.94 8.57
C SER A 66 13.61 1.89 8.11
N PHE A 67 13.11 0.80 7.54
CA PHE A 67 13.95 -0.29 7.01
C PHE A 67 13.24 -1.11 5.94
N PHE A 68 14.02 -1.90 5.20
CA PHE A 68 13.50 -2.89 4.26
C PHE A 68 13.54 -4.29 4.88
N SER A 69 12.57 -5.14 4.55
CA SER A 69 12.52 -6.51 5.05
C SER A 69 11.80 -7.46 4.08
N SER A 70 12.26 -8.70 4.03
CA SER A 70 11.54 -9.82 3.39
C SER A 70 10.87 -10.75 4.42
N ARG A 71 10.94 -10.43 5.71
CA ARG A 71 10.31 -11.17 6.79
C ARG A 71 8.95 -10.56 7.12
N TYR A 72 7.86 -11.25 6.79
CA TYR A 72 6.51 -10.72 6.99
C TYR A 72 6.18 -10.44 8.48
N ASN A 73 6.82 -11.12 9.43
CA ASN A 73 6.63 -10.85 10.86
C ASN A 73 7.02 -9.41 11.26
N GLU A 74 7.92 -8.77 10.53
CA GLU A 74 8.27 -7.37 10.77
C GLU A 74 7.09 -6.42 10.53
N LEU A 75 6.16 -6.80 9.64
CA LEU A 75 4.94 -6.04 9.35
C LEU A 75 4.02 -5.89 10.58
N ARG A 76 4.13 -6.76 11.59
CA ARG A 76 3.39 -6.63 12.86
C ARG A 76 3.66 -5.31 13.59
N LYS A 77 4.76 -4.64 13.29
CA LYS A 77 5.15 -3.33 13.85
C LYS A 77 4.39 -2.17 13.21
N SER A 78 3.67 -2.43 12.13
CA SER A 78 2.87 -1.45 11.39
C SER A 78 1.40 -1.49 11.78
N ASN A 79 0.67 -0.44 11.41
CA ASN A 79 -0.78 -0.30 11.60
C ASN A 79 -1.46 0.38 10.40
N PHE A 80 -0.70 0.67 9.36
CA PHE A 80 -1.18 1.22 8.11
C PHE A 80 -0.42 0.55 6.96
N PHE A 81 -1.12 -0.22 6.13
CA PHE A 81 -0.52 -1.03 5.07
C PHE A 81 -0.92 -0.49 3.71
N ILE A 82 0.04 -0.36 2.80
CA ILE A 82 -0.20 0.00 1.39
C ILE A 82 0.32 -1.15 0.55
N VAL A 83 -0.58 -1.81 -0.17
CA VAL A 83 -0.30 -2.98 -1.01
C VAL A 83 -0.17 -2.53 -2.45
N THR A 84 1.02 -2.74 -3.03
CA THR A 84 1.40 -2.32 -4.37
C THR A 84 2.01 -3.46 -5.18
N VAL A 85 1.49 -4.66 -4.97
CA VAL A 85 1.96 -5.84 -5.73
C VAL A 85 1.44 -5.81 -7.16
N PRO A 86 2.19 -6.35 -8.14
CA PRO A 86 1.74 -6.40 -9.51
C PRO A 86 0.55 -7.34 -9.70
N THR A 87 -0.34 -6.98 -10.63
CA THR A 87 -1.48 -7.78 -11.09
C THR A 87 -1.34 -8.01 -12.60
N PRO A 88 -0.47 -8.93 -13.03
CA PRO A 88 -0.31 -9.24 -14.43
C PRO A 88 -1.57 -9.92 -14.99
N ILE A 89 -1.59 -10.17 -16.29
CA ILE A 89 -2.63 -10.93 -16.96
C ILE A 89 -2.09 -12.30 -17.39
N PHE A 90 -2.94 -13.30 -17.45
CA PHE A 90 -2.66 -14.58 -18.08
C PHE A 90 -2.73 -14.47 -19.62
N ASN A 91 -2.36 -15.55 -20.34
CA ASN A 91 -2.40 -15.60 -21.79
C ASN A 91 -3.81 -15.43 -22.38
N ASP A 92 -4.84 -15.73 -21.61
CA ASP A 92 -6.26 -15.54 -21.96
C ASP A 92 -6.78 -14.14 -21.58
N ASN A 93 -5.88 -13.21 -21.24
CA ASN A 93 -6.17 -11.86 -20.76
C ASN A 93 -6.93 -11.80 -19.42
N SER A 94 -7.13 -12.90 -18.72
CA SER A 94 -7.70 -12.86 -17.39
C SER A 94 -6.72 -12.30 -16.36
N PRO A 95 -7.18 -11.55 -15.33
CA PRO A 95 -6.30 -10.97 -14.32
C PRO A 95 -5.69 -12.03 -13.40
N ASP A 96 -4.38 -11.97 -13.21
CA ASP A 96 -3.69 -12.83 -12.26
C ASP A 96 -3.69 -12.20 -10.86
N LEU A 97 -4.56 -12.70 -9.99
CA LEU A 97 -4.72 -12.22 -8.62
C LEU A 97 -3.84 -12.95 -7.60
N ARG A 98 -2.94 -13.85 -8.02
CA ARG A 98 -2.12 -14.66 -7.09
C ARG A 98 -1.30 -13.81 -6.13
N ASN A 99 -0.74 -12.69 -6.58
CA ASN A 99 0.02 -11.81 -5.70
C ASN A 99 -0.87 -11.15 -4.63
N LEU A 100 -2.07 -10.69 -4.99
CA LEU A 100 -3.04 -10.13 -4.05
C LEU A 100 -3.52 -11.17 -3.03
N ILE A 101 -3.80 -12.38 -3.48
CA ILE A 101 -4.18 -13.51 -2.62
C ILE A 101 -3.03 -13.84 -1.66
N SER A 102 -1.78 -13.86 -2.15
CA SER A 102 -0.58 -14.11 -1.33
C SER A 102 -0.43 -13.06 -0.22
N VAL A 103 -0.53 -11.78 -0.57
CA VAL A 103 -0.44 -10.68 0.41
C VAL A 103 -1.61 -10.73 1.40
N SER A 104 -2.83 -11.01 0.95
CA SER A 104 -3.99 -11.18 1.83
C SER A 104 -3.78 -12.32 2.83
N ASN A 105 -3.13 -13.42 2.39
CA ASN A 105 -2.73 -14.53 3.26
C ASN A 105 -1.61 -14.16 4.26
N ILE A 106 -0.77 -13.20 3.96
CA ILE A 106 0.18 -12.62 4.93
C ILE A 106 -0.56 -11.74 5.92
N LEU A 107 -1.38 -10.81 5.41
CA LEU A 107 -2.11 -9.84 6.23
C LEU A 107 -3.02 -10.50 7.26
N LYS A 108 -3.75 -11.56 6.91
CA LYS A 108 -4.61 -12.30 7.87
C LYS A 108 -3.87 -12.81 9.11
N LYS A 109 -2.52 -13.02 9.02
CA LYS A 109 -1.70 -13.53 10.12
C LYS A 109 -1.15 -12.44 11.04
N ILE A 110 -1.21 -11.19 10.61
CA ILE A 110 -0.48 -10.09 11.25
C ILE A 110 -1.35 -8.90 11.65
N ILE A 111 -2.51 -8.71 11.02
CA ILE A 111 -3.37 -7.56 11.30
C ILE A 111 -3.93 -7.59 12.72
N LYS A 112 -4.22 -6.40 13.23
CA LYS A 112 -4.78 -6.14 14.55
C LYS A 112 -5.99 -5.22 14.45
N LYS A 113 -6.74 -5.10 15.53
CA LYS A 113 -7.85 -4.14 15.62
C LYS A 113 -7.35 -2.72 15.34
N ASN A 114 -8.15 -1.99 14.56
CA ASN A 114 -7.91 -0.62 14.06
C ASN A 114 -6.82 -0.48 12.99
N ASP A 115 -6.21 -1.56 12.52
CA ASP A 115 -5.31 -1.50 11.37
C ASP A 115 -6.05 -1.05 10.11
N ILE A 116 -5.33 -0.38 9.23
CA ILE A 116 -5.83 0.14 7.95
C ILE A 116 -5.01 -0.49 6.83
N ILE A 117 -5.68 -1.01 5.81
CA ILE A 117 -5.07 -1.62 4.63
C ILE A 117 -5.58 -0.91 3.39
N PHE A 118 -4.68 -0.39 2.57
CA PHE A 118 -4.99 0.13 1.24
C PHE A 118 -4.43 -0.80 0.17
N PHE A 119 -5.28 -1.16 -0.78
CA PHE A 119 -4.84 -1.78 -2.03
C PHE A 119 -4.69 -0.69 -3.09
N GLU A 120 -3.52 -0.67 -3.76
CA GLU A 120 -3.21 0.24 -4.87
C GLU A 120 -2.93 -0.50 -6.18
N SER A 121 -2.90 -1.84 -6.12
CA SER A 121 -2.77 -2.68 -7.33
C SER A 121 -3.96 -2.48 -8.26
N THR A 122 -3.72 -2.40 -9.57
CA THR A 122 -4.80 -2.28 -10.57
C THR A 122 -5.65 -3.55 -10.58
N VAL A 123 -6.96 -3.39 -10.40
CA VAL A 123 -7.92 -4.50 -10.36
C VAL A 123 -9.25 -4.08 -11.00
N TYR A 124 -10.06 -5.07 -11.39
CA TYR A 124 -11.44 -4.81 -11.78
C TYR A 124 -12.33 -4.57 -10.54
N PRO A 125 -13.48 -3.87 -10.71
CA PRO A 125 -14.36 -3.53 -9.59
C PRO A 125 -14.84 -4.74 -8.80
N GLY A 126 -14.65 -4.69 -7.48
CA GLY A 126 -15.08 -5.71 -6.52
C GLY A 126 -13.99 -6.68 -6.08
N VAL A 127 -12.79 -6.67 -6.65
CA VAL A 127 -11.70 -7.58 -6.23
C VAL A 127 -11.32 -7.38 -4.78
N THR A 128 -11.15 -6.15 -4.35
CA THR A 128 -10.79 -5.85 -2.96
C THR A 128 -11.79 -6.44 -1.98
N GLU A 129 -13.09 -6.20 -2.21
CA GLU A 129 -14.16 -6.63 -1.31
C GLU A 129 -14.52 -8.11 -1.42
N LYS A 130 -14.49 -8.67 -2.66
CA LYS A 130 -14.95 -10.05 -2.90
C LYS A 130 -13.84 -11.10 -2.80
N VAL A 131 -12.59 -10.69 -2.97
CA VAL A 131 -11.44 -11.61 -2.93
C VAL A 131 -10.56 -11.34 -1.70
N CYS A 132 -10.04 -10.11 -1.54
CA CYS A 132 -9.06 -9.82 -0.50
C CYS A 132 -9.68 -9.81 0.90
N VAL A 133 -10.81 -9.11 1.09
CA VAL A 133 -11.51 -9.01 2.38
C VAL A 133 -11.84 -10.38 2.96
N PRO A 134 -12.50 -11.31 2.25
CA PRO A 134 -12.88 -12.61 2.81
C PRO A 134 -11.68 -13.46 3.25
N ILE A 135 -10.55 -13.36 2.53
CA ILE A 135 -9.31 -14.07 2.92
C ILE A 135 -8.79 -13.54 4.26
N ILE A 136 -8.77 -12.21 4.40
CA ILE A 136 -8.27 -11.55 5.60
C ILE A 136 -9.19 -11.83 6.79
N GLU A 137 -10.50 -11.68 6.63
CA GLU A 137 -11.48 -11.93 7.69
C GLU A 137 -11.44 -13.37 8.20
N ARG A 138 -11.55 -14.34 7.29
CA ARG A 138 -11.55 -15.76 7.66
C ARG A 138 -10.30 -16.21 8.40
N GLY A 139 -9.15 -15.62 8.04
CA GLY A 139 -7.89 -16.05 8.65
C GLY A 139 -7.49 -15.28 9.90
N SER A 140 -8.01 -14.07 10.11
CA SER A 140 -7.72 -13.24 11.29
C SER A 140 -8.80 -13.31 12.37
N GLY A 141 -10.03 -13.71 12.01
CA GLY A 141 -11.21 -13.61 12.87
C GLY A 141 -11.73 -12.18 13.06
N LEU A 142 -11.11 -11.20 12.42
CA LEU A 142 -11.50 -9.79 12.49
C LEU A 142 -12.46 -9.44 11.36
N LYS A 143 -13.28 -8.39 11.54
CA LYS A 143 -14.28 -7.94 10.57
C LYS A 143 -13.92 -6.58 9.98
N ASN A 144 -13.98 -6.49 8.65
CA ASN A 144 -13.79 -5.23 7.93
C ASN A 144 -14.88 -4.21 8.32
N ASN A 145 -14.48 -2.93 8.38
CA ASN A 145 -15.32 -1.80 8.82
C ASN A 145 -15.77 -1.84 10.29
N ILE A 146 -15.36 -2.85 11.06
CA ILE A 146 -15.61 -3.01 12.50
C ILE A 146 -14.28 -3.05 13.26
N ASP A 147 -13.50 -4.11 13.02
CA ASP A 147 -12.24 -4.34 13.71
C ASP A 147 -11.04 -3.76 12.97
N PHE A 148 -11.02 -3.87 11.64
CA PHE A 148 -10.00 -3.28 10.77
C PHE A 148 -10.68 -2.60 9.58
N TYR A 149 -9.91 -1.89 8.75
CA TYR A 149 -10.50 -1.09 7.67
C TYR A 149 -9.72 -1.29 6.38
N ILE A 150 -10.42 -1.61 5.31
CA ILE A 150 -9.85 -1.71 3.97
C ILE A 150 -10.27 -0.50 3.15
N GLY A 151 -9.29 0.05 2.43
CA GLY A 151 -9.49 1.06 1.42
C GLY A 151 -8.84 0.68 0.09
N TYR A 152 -9.13 1.47 -0.92
CA TYR A 152 -8.54 1.37 -2.24
C TYR A 152 -8.14 2.75 -2.75
N SER A 153 -7.03 2.81 -3.46
CA SER A 153 -6.58 4.04 -4.11
C SER A 153 -5.84 3.66 -5.39
N PRO A 154 -6.41 3.93 -6.58
CA PRO A 154 -5.77 3.57 -7.84
C PRO A 154 -4.43 4.28 -7.99
N GLU A 155 -3.44 3.55 -8.50
CA GLU A 155 -2.13 4.11 -8.80
C GLU A 155 -2.13 4.80 -10.15
N ARG A 156 -1.48 5.97 -10.21
CA ARG A 156 -1.35 6.83 -11.40
C ARG A 156 0.10 7.16 -11.74
N ILE A 157 1.06 6.44 -11.15
CA ILE A 157 2.48 6.59 -11.47
C ILE A 157 2.77 5.79 -12.74
N ASN A 158 3.20 6.49 -13.80
CA ASN A 158 3.75 5.83 -14.99
C ASN A 158 5.26 5.59 -14.76
N PRO A 159 5.74 4.34 -14.84
CA PRO A 159 7.16 4.04 -14.75
C PRO A 159 7.95 4.87 -15.78
N GLY A 160 9.03 5.53 -15.33
CA GLY A 160 9.88 6.35 -16.21
C GLY A 160 9.38 7.76 -16.49
N ASP A 161 8.17 8.14 -16.10
CA ASP A 161 7.65 9.49 -16.27
C ASP A 161 8.21 10.44 -15.20
N LYS A 162 9.18 11.25 -15.59
CA LYS A 162 9.78 12.28 -14.74
C LYS A 162 8.95 13.56 -14.65
N THR A 163 7.94 13.72 -15.50
CA THR A 163 7.12 14.95 -15.59
C THR A 163 5.92 14.91 -14.65
N HIS A 164 5.34 13.74 -14.43
CA HIS A 164 4.21 13.52 -13.52
C HIS A 164 4.67 12.94 -12.20
N SER A 165 5.43 13.76 -11.45
CA SER A 165 5.80 13.36 -10.08
C SER A 165 4.57 13.16 -9.21
N ILE A 166 4.64 12.25 -8.23
CA ILE A 166 3.59 11.99 -7.22
C ILE A 166 2.99 13.28 -6.64
N GLU A 167 3.76 14.36 -6.57
CA GLU A 167 3.34 15.65 -6.02
C GLU A 167 2.32 16.40 -6.89
N LYS A 168 2.21 16.05 -8.17
CA LYS A 168 1.33 16.73 -9.13
C LYS A 168 0.02 15.97 -9.37
N ILE A 169 -0.09 14.75 -8.87
CA ILE A 169 -1.22 13.84 -9.16
C ILE A 169 -2.36 14.08 -8.17
N ASN A 170 -3.60 14.12 -8.68
CA ASN A 170 -4.80 13.99 -7.86
C ASN A 170 -5.07 12.50 -7.63
N LYS A 171 -5.41 12.11 -6.39
CA LYS A 171 -5.56 10.70 -6.03
C LYS A 171 -6.93 10.48 -5.37
N ILE A 172 -7.64 9.46 -5.84
CA ILE A 172 -8.86 8.98 -5.19
C ILE A 172 -8.44 8.09 -4.02
N VAL A 173 -9.08 8.28 -2.87
CA VAL A 173 -8.85 7.51 -1.65
C VAL A 173 -10.20 7.04 -1.14
N ALA A 174 -10.54 5.79 -1.41
CA ALA A 174 -11.79 5.19 -0.97
C ALA A 174 -11.57 4.38 0.31
N ILE A 175 -12.29 4.73 1.37
CA ILE A 175 -12.27 4.04 2.65
C ILE A 175 -13.47 4.50 3.49
N ASN A 176 -13.87 3.69 4.47
CA ASN A 176 -14.89 4.07 5.44
C ASN A 176 -14.60 5.45 6.07
N LYS A 177 -15.60 6.32 6.11
CA LYS A 177 -15.54 7.73 6.57
C LYS A 177 -14.87 7.88 7.95
N LYS A 178 -15.07 6.93 8.86
CA LYS A 178 -14.43 6.94 10.20
C LYS A 178 -12.91 6.99 10.14
N LYS A 179 -12.30 6.60 9.01
CA LYS A 179 -10.84 6.54 8.82
C LYS A 179 -10.28 7.60 7.86
N PHE A 180 -11.12 8.47 7.27
CA PHE A 180 -10.67 9.54 6.36
C PHE A 180 -9.55 10.40 6.96
N SER A 181 -9.69 10.80 8.21
CA SER A 181 -8.68 11.65 8.88
C SER A 181 -7.31 10.97 8.96
N ILE A 182 -7.27 9.65 9.22
CA ILE A 182 -6.02 8.89 9.30
C ILE A 182 -5.46 8.68 7.89
N ALA A 183 -6.29 8.27 6.94
CA ALA A 183 -5.92 8.12 5.53
C ALA A 183 -5.34 9.43 4.98
N ASN A 184 -5.99 10.57 5.24
CA ASN A 184 -5.51 11.89 4.82
C ASN A 184 -4.11 12.21 5.37
N LYS A 185 -3.80 11.87 6.63
CA LYS A 185 -2.46 12.10 7.20
C LYS A 185 -1.36 11.37 6.44
N VAL A 186 -1.65 10.22 5.87
CA VAL A 186 -0.70 9.44 5.07
C VAL A 186 -0.69 9.92 3.63
N TYR A 187 -1.85 9.95 2.97
CA TYR A 187 -2.01 10.20 1.54
C TYR A 187 -1.69 11.63 1.10
N LYS A 188 -1.84 12.63 1.96
CA LYS A 188 -1.39 14.01 1.65
C LYS A 188 0.11 14.14 1.36
N ASN A 189 0.90 13.11 1.68
CA ASN A 189 2.32 13.04 1.33
C ASN A 189 2.54 12.35 -0.02
N LEU A 190 1.48 11.81 -0.62
CA LEU A 190 1.52 10.98 -1.84
C LEU A 190 0.75 11.59 -3.02
N ALA A 191 0.09 12.74 -2.83
CA ALA A 191 -0.69 13.38 -3.88
C ALA A 191 -0.83 14.88 -3.62
N LYS A 192 -1.10 15.64 -4.71
CA LYS A 192 -1.39 17.08 -4.65
C LYS A 192 -2.78 17.35 -4.05
N LYS A 193 -3.77 16.60 -4.50
CA LYS A 193 -5.16 16.71 -4.05
C LYS A 193 -5.71 15.29 -3.80
N LEU A 194 -6.48 15.14 -2.73
CA LEU A 194 -7.16 13.91 -2.40
C LEU A 194 -8.67 14.08 -2.63
N ILE A 195 -9.26 13.09 -3.27
CA ILE A 195 -10.69 12.95 -3.46
C ILE A 195 -11.12 11.74 -2.65
N PHE A 196 -11.91 11.96 -1.61
CA PHE A 196 -12.37 10.87 -0.74
C PHE A 196 -13.70 10.29 -1.24
N SER A 197 -13.81 8.96 -1.20
CA SER A 197 -15.03 8.19 -1.42
C SER A 197 -15.20 7.17 -0.30
N GLU A 198 -16.43 6.75 -0.02
CA GLU A 198 -16.71 5.61 0.83
C GLU A 198 -16.87 4.31 0.01
N ASN A 199 -16.92 4.43 -1.31
CA ASN A 199 -17.17 3.33 -2.22
C ASN A 199 -15.85 2.82 -2.86
N VAL A 200 -15.38 1.67 -2.39
CA VAL A 200 -14.16 1.03 -2.91
C VAL A 200 -14.31 0.63 -4.38
N ARG A 201 -15.49 0.14 -4.79
CA ARG A 201 -15.73 -0.28 -6.19
C ARG A 201 -15.70 0.88 -7.17
N GLU A 202 -16.21 2.06 -6.78
CA GLU A 202 -16.11 3.26 -7.61
C GLU A 202 -14.64 3.65 -7.82
N ALA A 203 -13.83 3.56 -6.78
CA ALA A 203 -12.40 3.86 -6.89
C ALA A 203 -11.66 2.82 -7.75
N GLU A 204 -12.02 1.53 -7.68
CA GLU A 204 -11.50 0.50 -8.58
C GLU A 204 -11.93 0.78 -10.03
N ALA A 205 -13.21 1.11 -10.27
CA ALA A 205 -13.75 1.43 -11.60
C ALA A 205 -13.07 2.66 -12.23
N SER A 206 -12.71 3.66 -11.44
CA SER A 206 -12.10 4.90 -11.93
C SER A 206 -10.78 4.65 -12.68
N LYS A 207 -10.05 3.57 -12.36
CA LYS A 207 -8.83 3.19 -13.07
C LYS A 207 -9.09 2.56 -14.43
N VAL A 208 -10.25 1.94 -14.60
CA VAL A 208 -10.64 1.27 -15.87
C VAL A 208 -11.15 2.29 -16.89
N ILE A 209 -11.70 3.41 -16.42
CA ILE A 209 -12.29 4.45 -17.25
C ILE A 209 -11.24 5.45 -17.77
N GLU A 210 -10.09 5.57 -17.11
CA GLU A 210 -8.96 6.41 -17.51
C GLU A 210 -8.13 5.81 -18.65
#